data_ff2cd3588dbfe5d52512374c6f28dbb4
#
_entry.id   ff2cd3588dbfe5d52512374c6f28dbb4
#
_cell.length_a   1.000
_cell.length_b   1.000
_cell.length_c   1.000
_cell.angle_alpha   90.00
_cell.angle_beta   90.00
_cell.angle_gamma   90.00
#
_symmetry.space_group_name_H-M   'P 1'
#
loop_
_entity.id
_entity.type
_entity.pdbx_description
1 polymer ?
#
loop_
_entity_poly.entity_id
_entity_poly.type
_entity_poly.pdbx_seq_one_letter_code
_entity_poly.pdbx_strand_id
1 'polypeptide(L)'
;MADLLYIRVIYNKRRMKQSFNLFSKYQYLFFDLDGTVTDPMQGITRSVAYALNHFGIVVNDLRELCPFIGPPLKDSFIEFYQFTEVQAEEAVKKYRERYSETGLYENEVYPGMAELLEQARRKGYQLMMATSKPDVFAKLILKHFHLDGYFSFVGGSGLD
;
A
#
# COMPACT_ATOMS: atom_id res chain seq x y z
N MET A 1 26.86 6.69 -10.71
CA MET A 1 26.00 5.98 -9.74
C MET A 1 24.77 6.83 -9.53
N ALA A 2 23.57 6.34 -9.88
CA ALA A 2 22.35 7.12 -9.69
C ALA A 2 22.02 7.15 -8.19
N ASP A 3 21.93 8.35 -7.62
CA ASP A 3 21.55 8.52 -6.22
C ASP A 3 20.07 8.19 -6.05
N LEU A 4 19.78 7.19 -5.24
CA LEU A 4 18.46 6.65 -4.97
C LEU A 4 17.93 7.20 -3.65
N LEU A 5 16.70 7.69 -3.60
CA LEU A 5 16.03 8.09 -2.37
C LEU A 5 14.72 7.32 -2.20
N TYR A 6 14.61 6.58 -1.09
CA TYR A 6 13.36 5.98 -0.63
C TYR A 6 12.61 6.98 0.25
N ILE A 7 11.40 7.34 -0.17
CA ILE A 7 10.56 8.30 0.56
C ILE A 7 9.41 7.54 1.21
N ARG A 8 9.48 7.39 2.54
CA ARG A 8 8.30 7.14 3.35
C ARG A 8 7.74 8.51 3.74
N VAL A 9 6.70 8.96 3.05
CA VAL A 9 6.12 10.28 3.29
C VAL A 9 5.27 10.24 4.55
N ILE A 10 5.79 10.77 5.65
CA ILE A 10 4.93 11.20 6.76
C ILE A 10 4.32 12.54 6.32
N TYR A 11 3.02 12.53 6.00
CA TYR A 11 2.29 13.68 5.50
C TYR A 11 2.35 14.87 6.47
N ASN A 12 3.00 15.95 6.05
CA ASN A 12 2.90 17.25 6.71
C ASN A 12 2.88 18.38 5.68
N LYS A 13 1.70 18.91 5.41
CA LYS A 13 1.41 19.93 4.38
C LYS A 13 2.31 21.20 4.46
N ARG A 14 2.84 21.55 5.64
CA ARG A 14 3.73 22.72 5.84
C ARG A 14 5.18 22.47 5.45
N ARG A 15 5.65 21.21 5.46
CA ARG A 15 7.04 20.88 5.11
C ARG A 15 7.30 20.64 3.62
N MET A 16 6.26 20.38 2.81
CA MET A 16 6.44 19.99 1.41
C MET A 16 7.12 21.05 0.52
N LYS A 17 6.85 22.35 0.73
CA LYS A 17 7.47 23.41 -0.08
C LYS A 17 8.99 23.55 0.10
N GLN A 18 9.54 23.14 1.25
CA GLN A 18 10.98 23.18 1.54
C GLN A 18 11.70 21.88 1.16
N SER A 19 10.98 20.76 1.03
CA SER A 19 11.56 19.43 0.86
C SER A 19 12.22 19.22 -0.51
N PHE A 20 11.71 19.81 -1.58
CA PHE A 20 12.28 19.59 -2.93
C PHE A 20 13.72 20.09 -3.11
N ASN A 21 14.15 21.11 -2.36
CA ASN A 21 15.54 21.55 -2.42
C ASN A 21 16.52 20.53 -1.79
N LEU A 22 16.04 19.69 -0.85
CA LEU A 22 16.80 18.62 -0.24
C LEU A 22 17.00 17.45 -1.21
N PHE A 23 16.18 17.32 -2.23
CA PHE A 23 16.19 16.21 -3.18
C PHE A 23 16.87 16.55 -4.51
N SER A 24 17.39 17.76 -4.70
CA SER A 24 17.94 18.25 -5.97
C SER A 24 19.08 17.41 -6.56
N LYS A 25 19.75 16.58 -5.72
CA LYS A 25 20.81 15.66 -6.14
C LYS A 25 20.30 14.29 -6.63
N TYR A 26 19.01 13.99 -6.43
CA TYR A 26 18.42 12.71 -6.83
C TYR A 26 17.70 12.86 -8.16
N GLN A 27 17.69 11.81 -8.96
CA GLN A 27 16.92 11.73 -10.21
C GLN A 27 15.68 10.85 -10.06
N TYR A 28 15.72 9.89 -9.14
CA TYR A 28 14.67 8.90 -8.92
C TYR A 28 14.07 9.04 -7.53
N LEU A 29 12.74 9.05 -7.47
CA LEU A 29 11.99 9.03 -6.21
C LEU A 29 11.19 7.73 -6.16
N PHE A 30 11.41 6.94 -5.10
CA PHE A 30 10.67 5.72 -4.87
C PHE A 30 9.58 5.96 -3.82
N PHE A 31 8.38 5.51 -4.15
CA PHE A 31 7.22 5.58 -3.29
C PHE A 31 6.77 4.17 -2.93
N ASP A 32 6.39 3.96 -1.68
CA ASP A 32 5.55 2.85 -1.31
C ASP A 32 4.08 3.21 -1.58
N LEU A 33 3.20 2.21 -1.63
CA LEU A 33 1.78 2.42 -1.89
C LEU A 33 1.00 2.56 -0.58
N ASP A 34 0.89 1.45 0.17
CA ASP A 34 0.04 1.36 1.36
C ASP A 34 0.61 2.18 2.53
N GLY A 35 -0.18 3.12 3.03
CA GLY A 35 0.27 4.04 4.10
C GLY A 35 1.20 5.16 3.63
N THR A 36 1.44 5.29 2.31
CA THR A 36 2.29 6.33 1.72
C THR A 36 1.55 7.11 0.63
N VAL A 37 1.15 6.47 -0.45
CA VAL A 37 0.37 7.07 -1.53
C VAL A 37 -1.12 6.97 -1.23
N THR A 38 -1.55 5.82 -0.70
CA THR A 38 -2.94 5.54 -0.36
C THR A 38 -3.11 5.04 1.07
N ASP A 39 -4.31 5.24 1.63
CA ASP A 39 -4.77 4.67 2.90
C ASP A 39 -5.66 3.45 2.61
N PRO A 40 -5.13 2.23 2.72
CA PRO A 40 -5.85 1.00 2.44
C PRO A 40 -6.64 0.47 3.64
N MET A 41 -6.72 1.21 4.75
CA MET A 41 -7.19 0.71 6.05
C MET A 41 -8.53 -0.01 5.94
N GLN A 42 -9.51 0.60 5.28
CA GLN A 42 -10.85 0.00 5.15
C GLN A 42 -10.82 -1.33 4.38
N GLY A 43 -10.17 -1.35 3.23
CA GLY A 43 -10.12 -2.52 2.36
C GLY A 43 -9.38 -3.70 2.97
N ILE A 44 -8.23 -3.45 3.59
CA ILE A 44 -7.42 -4.48 4.23
C ILE A 44 -8.15 -5.02 5.46
N THR A 45 -8.56 -4.16 6.40
CA THR A 45 -9.14 -4.60 7.67
C THR A 45 -10.46 -5.33 7.48
N ARG A 46 -11.32 -4.88 6.57
CA ARG A 46 -12.57 -5.59 6.24
C ARG A 46 -12.31 -6.94 5.59
N SER A 47 -11.29 -7.05 4.75
CA SER A 47 -10.95 -8.33 4.11
C SER A 47 -10.28 -9.30 5.09
N VAL A 48 -9.50 -8.80 6.06
CA VAL A 48 -9.01 -9.61 7.19
C VAL A 48 -10.17 -10.09 8.06
N ALA A 49 -11.10 -9.20 8.44
CA ALA A 49 -12.28 -9.55 9.22
C ALA A 49 -13.13 -10.61 8.51
N TYR A 50 -13.30 -10.49 7.19
CA TYR A 50 -13.97 -11.51 6.37
C TYR A 50 -13.27 -12.86 6.45
N ALA A 51 -11.94 -12.89 6.34
CA ALA A 51 -11.17 -14.12 6.46
C ALA A 51 -11.28 -14.73 7.88
N LEU A 52 -11.17 -13.91 8.92
CA LEU A 52 -11.31 -14.36 10.32
C LEU A 52 -12.69 -14.90 10.62
N ASN A 53 -13.75 -14.29 10.07
CA ASN A 53 -15.12 -14.77 10.25
C ASN A 53 -15.32 -16.18 9.67
N HIS A 54 -14.60 -16.57 8.63
CA HIS A 54 -14.59 -17.95 8.11
C HIS A 54 -14.15 -18.96 9.18
N PHE A 55 -13.28 -18.57 10.10
CA PHE A 55 -12.82 -19.38 11.25
C PHE A 55 -13.65 -19.16 12.51
N GLY A 56 -14.79 -18.47 12.41
CA GLY A 56 -15.66 -18.18 13.56
C GLY A 56 -15.13 -17.06 14.48
N ILE A 57 -14.12 -16.33 14.06
CA ILE A 57 -13.53 -15.21 14.81
C ILE A 57 -14.19 -13.92 14.36
N VAL A 58 -14.96 -13.28 15.27
CA VAL A 58 -15.66 -12.02 15.02
C VAL A 58 -14.84 -10.87 15.60
N VAL A 59 -14.50 -9.90 14.75
CA VAL A 59 -13.79 -8.68 15.16
C VAL A 59 -14.78 -7.51 15.17
N ASN A 60 -14.95 -6.86 16.31
CA ASN A 60 -15.89 -5.77 16.47
C ASN A 60 -15.30 -4.40 16.12
N ASP A 61 -14.02 -4.21 16.31
CA ASP A 61 -13.31 -2.97 15.96
C ASP A 61 -12.25 -3.24 14.89
N LEU A 62 -12.51 -2.77 13.68
CA LEU A 62 -11.59 -2.96 12.55
C LEU A 62 -10.19 -2.35 12.79
N ARG A 63 -10.06 -1.40 13.72
CA ARG A 63 -8.75 -0.80 14.05
C ARG A 63 -7.79 -1.80 14.67
N GLU A 64 -8.31 -2.86 15.31
CA GLU A 64 -7.50 -3.96 15.85
C GLU A 64 -6.75 -4.72 14.74
N LEU A 65 -7.24 -4.63 13.50
CA LEU A 65 -6.65 -5.27 12.33
C LEU A 65 -5.66 -4.39 11.55
N CYS A 66 -5.43 -3.14 11.98
CA CYS A 66 -4.43 -2.27 11.36
C CYS A 66 -3.00 -2.86 11.30
N PRO A 67 -2.55 -3.70 12.25
CA PRO A 67 -1.24 -4.36 12.14
C PRO A 67 -1.06 -5.23 10.90
N PHE A 68 -2.14 -5.63 10.21
CA PHE A 68 -2.07 -6.35 8.94
C PHE A 68 -1.66 -5.46 7.74
N ILE A 69 -1.61 -4.14 7.92
CA ILE A 69 -1.23 -3.21 6.85
C ILE A 69 0.29 -3.17 6.73
N GLY A 70 0.82 -3.71 5.65
CA GLY A 70 2.26 -3.71 5.32
C GLY A 70 2.95 -5.07 5.42
N PRO A 71 2.84 -5.81 6.53
CA PRO A 71 3.44 -7.15 6.64
C PRO A 71 2.81 -8.18 5.70
N PRO A 72 3.52 -9.30 5.41
CA PRO A 72 2.95 -10.43 4.69
C PRO A 72 1.74 -11.02 5.43
N LEU A 73 0.64 -11.23 4.73
CA LEU A 73 -0.62 -11.67 5.34
C LEU A 73 -0.51 -13.01 6.06
N LYS A 74 0.20 -13.99 5.46
CA LYS A 74 0.38 -15.31 6.05
C LYS A 74 1.05 -15.22 7.41
N ASP A 75 2.16 -14.47 7.48
CA ASP A 75 2.92 -14.29 8.71
C ASP A 75 2.06 -13.57 9.78
N SER A 76 1.28 -12.58 9.36
CA SER A 76 0.38 -11.84 10.26
C SER A 76 -0.71 -12.73 10.84
N PHE A 77 -1.32 -13.65 10.08
CA PHE A 77 -2.29 -14.60 10.61
C PHE A 77 -1.65 -15.58 11.60
N ILE A 78 -0.43 -16.05 11.34
CA ILE A 78 0.31 -16.89 12.27
C ILE A 78 0.64 -16.13 13.57
N GLU A 79 1.19 -14.93 13.44
CA GLU A 79 1.67 -14.13 14.59
C GLU A 79 0.51 -13.65 15.48
N PHE A 80 -0.54 -13.06 14.88
CA PHE A 80 -1.59 -12.40 15.66
C PHE A 80 -2.71 -13.34 16.09
N TYR A 81 -2.96 -14.43 15.34
CA TYR A 81 -4.06 -15.35 15.59
C TYR A 81 -3.62 -16.79 15.87
N GLN A 82 -2.31 -17.04 15.97
CA GLN A 82 -1.75 -18.37 16.27
C GLN A 82 -2.20 -19.44 15.26
N PHE A 83 -2.47 -19.03 14.02
CA PHE A 83 -2.87 -19.97 12.98
C PHE A 83 -1.73 -20.91 12.61
N THR A 84 -2.06 -22.16 12.34
CA THR A 84 -1.11 -23.08 11.68
C THR A 84 -0.83 -22.59 10.25
N GLU A 85 0.26 -23.07 9.65
CA GLU A 85 0.60 -22.79 8.25
C GLU A 85 -0.60 -23.02 7.30
N VAL A 86 -1.30 -24.14 7.46
CA VAL A 86 -2.45 -24.51 6.63
C VAL A 86 -3.61 -23.53 6.83
N GLN A 87 -3.92 -23.18 8.08
CA GLN A 87 -4.98 -22.21 8.39
C GLN A 87 -4.63 -20.82 7.85
N ALA A 88 -3.38 -20.39 7.97
CA ALA A 88 -2.94 -19.11 7.45
C ALA A 88 -3.05 -19.04 5.92
N GLU A 89 -2.69 -20.10 5.21
CA GLU A 89 -2.88 -20.20 3.75
C GLU A 89 -4.36 -20.14 3.36
N GLU A 90 -5.23 -20.81 4.09
CA GLU A 90 -6.68 -20.74 3.88
C GLU A 90 -7.22 -19.33 4.17
N ALA A 91 -6.76 -18.69 5.26
CA ALA A 91 -7.13 -17.31 5.60
C ALA A 91 -6.70 -16.33 4.51
N VAL A 92 -5.49 -16.49 3.94
CA VAL A 92 -5.03 -15.67 2.81
C VAL A 92 -5.93 -15.86 1.58
N LYS A 93 -6.37 -17.09 1.29
CA LYS A 93 -7.32 -17.33 0.20
C LYS A 93 -8.64 -16.60 0.43
N LYS A 94 -9.20 -16.71 1.65
CA LYS A 94 -10.44 -16.01 2.04
C LYS A 94 -10.28 -14.49 2.00
N TYR A 95 -9.18 -13.96 2.48
CA TYR A 95 -8.86 -12.55 2.34
C TYR A 95 -8.89 -12.11 0.87
N ARG A 96 -8.22 -12.85 -0.02
CA ARG A 96 -8.12 -12.54 -1.44
C ARG A 96 -9.46 -12.60 -2.17
N GLU A 97 -10.37 -13.51 -1.78
CA GLU A 97 -11.73 -13.57 -2.33
C GLU A 97 -12.44 -12.21 -2.22
N ARG A 98 -12.42 -11.60 -1.04
CA ARG A 98 -13.05 -10.29 -0.84
C ARG A 98 -12.20 -9.12 -1.34
N TYR A 99 -10.87 -9.21 -1.08
CA TYR A 99 -9.98 -8.09 -1.37
C TYR A 99 -9.91 -7.77 -2.85
N SER A 100 -9.80 -8.79 -3.72
CA SER A 100 -9.68 -8.59 -5.16
C SER A 100 -10.93 -8.00 -5.81
N GLU A 101 -12.11 -8.25 -5.25
CA GLU A 101 -13.38 -7.79 -5.83
C GLU A 101 -13.82 -6.44 -5.24
N THR A 102 -13.64 -6.25 -3.93
CA THR A 102 -14.19 -5.11 -3.21
C THR A 102 -13.12 -4.33 -2.45
N GLY A 103 -12.33 -5.02 -1.63
CA GLY A 103 -11.38 -4.40 -0.71
C GLY A 103 -10.31 -3.57 -1.40
N LEU A 104 -9.95 -3.95 -2.62
CA LEU A 104 -9.01 -3.21 -3.46
C LEU A 104 -9.44 -1.74 -3.66
N TYR A 105 -10.74 -1.50 -3.77
CA TYR A 105 -11.35 -0.20 -4.06
C TYR A 105 -11.85 0.54 -2.80
N GLU A 106 -11.89 -0.14 -1.65
CA GLU A 106 -12.08 0.47 -0.32
C GLU A 106 -10.76 1.08 0.17
N ASN A 107 -10.30 2.10 -0.56
CA ASN A 107 -8.99 2.72 -0.42
C ASN A 107 -9.12 4.23 -0.71
N GLU A 108 -8.23 5.05 -0.19
CA GLU A 108 -8.26 6.50 -0.38
C GLU A 108 -6.86 7.03 -0.69
N VAL A 109 -6.75 7.97 -1.64
CA VAL A 109 -5.49 8.68 -1.88
C VAL A 109 -5.28 9.71 -0.79
N TYR A 110 -4.09 9.76 -0.17
CA TYR A 110 -3.81 10.77 0.82
C TYR A 110 -3.96 12.19 0.24
N PRO A 111 -4.58 13.12 0.99
CA PRO A 111 -4.78 14.48 0.52
C PRO A 111 -3.47 15.16 0.12
N GLY A 112 -3.41 15.73 -1.09
CA GLY A 112 -2.23 16.41 -1.64
C GLY A 112 -1.20 15.50 -2.31
N MET A 113 -1.46 14.18 -2.38
CA MET A 113 -0.54 13.24 -3.02
C MET A 113 -0.48 13.45 -4.53
N ALA A 114 -1.62 13.61 -5.20
CA ALA A 114 -1.64 13.85 -6.66
C ALA A 114 -0.86 15.14 -7.02
N GLU A 115 -1.03 16.20 -6.25
CA GLU A 115 -0.29 17.46 -6.44
C GLU A 115 1.22 17.28 -6.20
N LEU A 116 1.59 16.44 -5.22
CA LEU A 116 2.99 16.13 -4.94
C LEU A 116 3.64 15.40 -6.12
N LEU A 117 2.98 14.37 -6.64
CA LEU A 117 3.46 13.58 -7.78
C LEU A 117 3.61 14.46 -9.02
N GLU A 118 2.62 15.30 -9.30
CA GLU A 118 2.66 16.25 -10.41
C GLU A 118 3.81 17.26 -10.27
N GLN A 119 4.01 17.84 -9.07
CA GLN A 119 5.12 18.76 -8.83
C GLN A 119 6.48 18.08 -8.98
N ALA A 120 6.62 16.84 -8.51
CA ALA A 120 7.84 16.07 -8.64
C ALA A 120 8.18 15.82 -10.14
N ARG A 121 7.19 15.41 -10.94
CA ARG A 121 7.37 15.25 -12.39
C ARG A 121 7.77 16.54 -13.09
N ARG A 122 7.12 17.66 -12.80
CA ARG A 122 7.45 18.98 -13.36
C ARG A 122 8.88 19.42 -13.02
N LYS A 123 9.44 18.95 -11.92
CA LYS A 123 10.84 19.18 -11.52
C LYS A 123 11.82 18.20 -12.15
N GLY A 124 11.36 17.29 -13.02
CA GLY A 124 12.19 16.35 -13.76
C GLY A 124 12.51 15.05 -13.02
N TYR A 125 11.88 14.78 -11.87
CA TYR A 125 12.09 13.50 -11.17
C TYR A 125 11.41 12.34 -11.91
N GLN A 126 12.09 11.20 -11.96
CA GLN A 126 11.53 9.91 -12.35
C GLN A 126 10.86 9.29 -11.13
N LEU A 127 9.54 9.06 -11.19
CA LEU A 127 8.81 8.47 -10.09
C LEU A 127 8.67 6.97 -10.29
N MET A 128 9.01 6.23 -9.27
CA MET A 128 8.95 4.78 -9.25
C MET A 128 8.17 4.32 -8.02
N MET A 129 7.43 3.25 -8.16
CA MET A 129 6.77 2.59 -7.02
C MET A 129 7.50 1.30 -6.69
N ALA A 130 7.79 1.12 -5.39
CA ALA A 130 8.32 -0.11 -4.82
C ALA A 130 7.54 -0.43 -3.55
N THR A 131 6.74 -1.49 -3.60
CA THR A 131 5.80 -1.84 -2.54
C THR A 131 5.85 -3.33 -2.22
N SER A 132 5.55 -3.70 -0.96
CA SER A 132 5.32 -5.09 -0.56
C SER A 132 4.00 -5.66 -1.07
N LYS A 133 3.08 -4.79 -1.51
CA LYS A 133 1.81 -5.22 -2.11
C LYS A 133 2.06 -5.97 -3.43
N PRO A 134 1.29 -7.03 -3.75
CA PRO A 134 1.37 -7.67 -5.05
C PRO A 134 1.21 -6.67 -6.19
N ASP A 135 2.11 -6.75 -7.19
CA ASP A 135 2.22 -5.75 -8.26
C ASP A 135 0.93 -5.60 -9.08
N VAL A 136 0.20 -6.68 -9.28
CA VAL A 136 -1.11 -6.68 -9.95
C VAL A 136 -2.12 -5.80 -9.21
N PHE A 137 -2.16 -5.86 -7.89
CA PHE A 137 -3.06 -5.03 -7.08
C PHE A 137 -2.59 -3.58 -7.03
N ALA A 138 -1.28 -3.34 -6.90
CA ALA A 138 -0.73 -2.00 -6.94
C ALA A 138 -1.08 -1.27 -8.24
N LYS A 139 -0.92 -1.94 -9.39
CA LYS A 139 -1.28 -1.40 -10.72
C LYS A 139 -2.78 -1.09 -10.85
N LEU A 140 -3.65 -1.97 -10.32
CA LEU A 140 -5.10 -1.75 -10.34
C LEU A 140 -5.52 -0.55 -9.48
N ILE A 141 -4.94 -0.40 -8.28
CA ILE A 141 -5.19 0.74 -7.39
C ILE A 141 -4.74 2.04 -8.06
N LEU A 142 -3.52 2.08 -8.59
CA LEU A 142 -3.02 3.27 -9.27
C LEU A 142 -3.90 3.66 -10.45
N LYS A 143 -4.34 2.69 -11.24
CA LYS A 143 -5.26 2.92 -12.36
C LYS A 143 -6.62 3.44 -11.90
N HIS A 144 -7.18 2.87 -10.82
CA HIS A 144 -8.46 3.30 -10.25
C HIS A 144 -8.44 4.78 -9.84
N PHE A 145 -7.33 5.23 -9.25
CA PHE A 145 -7.16 6.62 -8.82
C PHE A 145 -6.53 7.54 -9.88
N HIS A 146 -6.33 7.06 -11.12
CA HIS A 146 -5.69 7.80 -12.21
C HIS A 146 -4.26 8.28 -11.87
N LEU A 147 -3.54 7.49 -11.07
CA LEU A 147 -2.16 7.76 -10.65
C LEU A 147 -1.11 6.95 -11.43
N ASP A 148 -1.54 5.97 -12.21
CA ASP A 148 -0.66 5.08 -12.99
C ASP A 148 0.25 5.84 -13.95
N GLY A 149 -0.24 6.92 -14.55
CA GLY A 149 0.54 7.79 -15.45
C GLY A 149 1.69 8.55 -14.78
N TYR A 150 1.76 8.61 -13.45
CA TYR A 150 2.85 9.28 -12.76
C TYR A 150 4.11 8.42 -12.63
N PHE A 151 3.97 7.11 -12.55
CA PHE A 151 5.06 6.19 -12.28
C PHE A 151 5.62 5.57 -13.55
N SER A 152 6.94 5.72 -13.76
CA SER A 152 7.64 5.07 -14.86
C SER A 152 7.90 3.58 -14.64
N PHE A 153 7.81 3.14 -13.39
CA PHE A 153 7.95 1.75 -12.97
C PHE A 153 7.07 1.47 -11.73
N VAL A 154 6.43 0.32 -11.71
CA VAL A 154 5.68 -0.20 -10.57
C VAL A 154 6.18 -1.62 -10.30
N GLY A 155 6.90 -1.79 -9.19
CA GLY A 155 7.37 -3.06 -8.68
C GLY A 155 6.69 -3.41 -7.37
N GLY A 156 6.14 -4.60 -7.29
CA GLY A 156 5.52 -5.18 -6.11
C GLY A 156 6.00 -6.61 -5.87
N SER A 157 5.44 -7.26 -4.86
CA SER A 157 5.67 -8.70 -4.65
C SER A 157 4.91 -9.55 -5.68
N GLY A 158 5.23 -10.83 -5.75
CA GLY A 158 4.36 -11.83 -6.37
C GLY A 158 3.06 -12.02 -5.59
N LEU A 159 2.12 -12.78 -6.18
CA LEU A 159 0.90 -13.21 -5.47
C LEU A 159 1.15 -14.40 -4.54
N ASP A 160 2.29 -15.09 -4.72
CA ASP A 160 2.66 -16.31 -3.99
C ASP A 160 3.63 -16.01 -2.87
#